data_fc83509eecb8e3cfb44cc95140f89da4
#
_entry.id   fc83509eecb8e3cfb44cc95140f89da4
#
_cell.length_a   1.000
_cell.length_b   1.000
_cell.length_c   1.000
_cell.angle_alpha   90.00
_cell.angle_beta   90.00
_cell.angle_gamma   90.00
#
_symmetry.space_group_name_H-M   'P 1'
#
loop_
_entity.id
_entity.type
_entity.pdbx_description
1 polymer ?
#
loop_
_entity_poly.entity_id
_entity_poly.type
_entity_poly.pdbx_seq_one_letter_code
_entity_poly.pdbx_strand_id
1 'polypeptide(L)'
;YKIALFARSKKLGENEKALLNLHRNNKDLIVLGAPKYFLHENDIGKSFTKRTLKNIDKYKYSFVGEILFTHADKCNTSSIGRQHESGETYLDPSGKGVADFLVKVSSKNIPVMTHWEFYDWERDWPKFSKLFLDFPNQKFIIPHMGFGSPKQAKLILSTHDNVYMTISKKNKDKRNICDPIKQSKFGSGFLNDEKQLKDEWKEILIEYQDKLLFATDAHKKHRWKKYSKIVRIYRDILNQLPEEVSKKIAYLNAQKIYDIKNK
;
A
#
# COMPACT_ATOMS: atom_id res chain seq x y z
N TYR A 1 10.89 17.13 6.54
CA TYR A 1 10.22 15.97 5.89
C TYR A 1 9.21 15.37 6.85
N LYS A 2 8.05 14.93 6.31
CA LYS A 2 7.01 14.25 7.09
C LYS A 2 6.96 12.76 6.73
N ILE A 3 6.51 11.94 7.66
CA ILE A 3 6.32 10.51 7.47
C ILE A 3 4.84 10.18 7.61
N ALA A 4 4.24 9.52 6.63
CA ALA A 4 2.89 8.99 6.73
C ALA A 4 2.93 7.64 7.47
N LEU A 5 2.22 7.55 8.60
CA LEU A 5 2.18 6.37 9.46
C LEU A 5 0.76 5.94 9.76
N PHE A 6 0.53 4.64 9.79
CA PHE A 6 -0.69 4.04 10.35
C PHE A 6 -0.34 2.86 11.24
N ALA A 7 -1.18 2.61 12.24
CA ALA A 7 -0.99 1.51 13.16
C ALA A 7 -1.47 0.19 12.53
N ARG A 8 -0.77 -0.90 12.87
CA ARG A 8 -1.22 -2.27 12.62
C ARG A 8 -1.69 -2.85 13.93
N SER A 9 -2.95 -3.22 14.05
CA SER A 9 -3.50 -3.81 15.26
C SER A 9 -4.18 -5.14 14.97
N LYS A 10 -3.95 -6.13 15.84
CA LYS A 10 -4.75 -7.36 15.89
C LYS A 10 -5.99 -7.17 16.77
N LYS A 11 -5.83 -6.39 17.84
CA LYS A 11 -6.92 -5.97 18.73
C LYS A 11 -7.19 -4.49 18.52
N LEU A 12 -8.46 -4.15 18.44
CA LEU A 12 -8.93 -2.80 18.26
C LEU A 12 -8.33 -1.85 19.33
N GLY A 13 -7.51 -0.89 18.93
CA GLY A 13 -7.10 0.25 19.75
C GLY A 13 -5.73 0.20 20.39
N GLU A 14 -5.06 -0.96 20.49
CA GLU A 14 -3.80 -1.07 21.24
C GLU A 14 -2.66 -0.26 20.59
N ASN A 15 -2.33 -0.53 19.35
CA ASN A 15 -1.27 0.18 18.65
C ASN A 15 -1.70 1.57 18.15
N GLU A 16 -3.01 1.82 18.04
CA GLU A 16 -3.55 3.14 17.69
C GLU A 16 -3.22 4.17 18.78
N LYS A 17 -3.36 3.83 20.05
CA LYS A 17 -2.98 4.72 21.16
C LYS A 17 -1.50 5.08 21.13
N ALA A 18 -0.63 4.12 20.85
CA ALA A 18 0.81 4.38 20.74
C ALA A 18 1.13 5.33 19.57
N LEU A 19 0.50 5.13 18.40
CA LEU A 19 0.67 6.01 17.25
C LEU A 19 0.14 7.43 17.54
N LEU A 20 -1.01 7.57 18.19
CA LEU A 20 -1.57 8.87 18.56
C LEU A 20 -0.68 9.61 19.57
N ASN A 21 -0.08 8.89 20.53
CA ASN A 21 0.90 9.48 21.45
C ASN A 21 2.16 9.93 20.72
N LEU A 22 2.69 9.11 19.80
CA LEU A 22 3.85 9.46 19.00
C LEU A 22 3.56 10.71 18.14
N HIS A 23 2.41 10.77 17.49
CA HIS A 23 2.00 11.93 16.71
C HIS A 23 1.85 13.19 17.57
N ARG A 24 1.25 13.08 18.76
CA ARG A 24 1.07 14.24 19.67
C ARG A 24 2.39 14.94 19.98
N ASN A 25 3.46 14.16 20.14
CA ASN A 25 4.80 14.66 20.42
C ASN A 25 5.59 15.05 19.15
N ASN A 26 5.07 14.74 17.94
CA ASN A 26 5.76 14.94 16.67
C ASN A 26 4.80 15.37 15.56
N LYS A 27 3.91 16.32 15.85
CA LYS A 27 2.83 16.76 14.93
C LYS A 27 3.35 17.23 13.56
N ASP A 28 4.50 17.91 13.56
CA ASP A 28 5.08 18.46 12.36
C ASP A 28 5.82 17.40 11.52
N LEU A 29 6.08 16.21 12.06
CA LEU A 29 6.82 15.14 11.40
C LEU A 29 5.92 13.98 10.93
N ILE A 30 4.73 13.82 11.49
CA ILE A 30 3.89 12.65 11.26
C ILE A 30 2.55 13.04 10.64
N VAL A 31 2.21 12.38 9.53
CA VAL A 31 0.88 12.38 8.93
C VAL A 31 0.17 11.10 9.35
N LEU A 32 -0.99 11.25 9.98
CA LEU A 32 -1.72 10.10 10.53
C LEU A 32 -2.59 9.41 9.49
N GLY A 33 -2.48 8.08 9.42
CA GLY A 33 -3.44 7.21 8.73
C GLY A 33 -4.31 6.43 9.72
N ALA A 34 -5.55 6.16 9.31
CA ALA A 34 -6.41 5.26 10.04
C ALA A 34 -5.77 3.88 10.13
N PRO A 35 -5.89 3.20 11.28
CA PRO A 35 -5.22 1.92 11.49
C PRO A 35 -5.65 0.84 10.52
N LYS A 36 -4.70 -0.02 10.15
CA LYS A 36 -4.96 -1.29 9.47
C LYS A 36 -5.60 -2.25 10.45
N TYR A 37 -6.76 -2.78 10.07
CA TYR A 37 -7.41 -3.88 10.78
C TYR A 37 -7.33 -5.16 9.94
N PHE A 38 -7.13 -6.29 10.61
CA PHE A 38 -7.34 -7.59 9.99
C PHE A 38 -8.84 -7.83 9.93
N LEU A 39 -9.38 -7.83 8.73
CA LEU A 39 -10.72 -8.30 8.49
C LEU A 39 -10.65 -9.83 8.48
N HIS A 40 -11.34 -10.46 9.41
CA HIS A 40 -11.48 -11.93 9.47
C HIS A 40 -12.67 -12.41 8.62
N GLU A 41 -13.41 -11.46 8.06
CA GLU A 41 -14.60 -11.70 7.23
C GLU A 41 -14.27 -11.40 5.76
N ASN A 42 -14.95 -12.07 4.87
CA ASN A 42 -14.78 -11.87 3.42
C ASN A 42 -15.40 -10.55 2.91
N ASP A 43 -15.82 -9.66 3.82
CA ASP A 43 -16.40 -8.35 3.49
C ASP A 43 -16.13 -7.33 4.59
N ILE A 44 -16.33 -6.03 4.27
CA ILE A 44 -16.21 -4.93 5.22
C ILE A 44 -17.49 -4.81 6.04
N GLY A 45 -17.42 -5.15 7.32
CA GLY A 45 -18.56 -5.07 8.22
C GLY A 45 -18.93 -3.62 8.61
N LYS A 46 -20.22 -3.42 8.99
CA LYS A 46 -20.75 -2.12 9.45
C LYS A 46 -20.00 -1.55 10.65
N SER A 47 -19.53 -2.40 11.56
CA SER A 47 -18.76 -1.98 12.75
C SER A 47 -17.42 -1.37 12.38
N PHE A 48 -16.70 -1.97 11.43
CA PHE A 48 -15.45 -1.45 10.88
C PHE A 48 -15.68 -0.07 10.24
N THR A 49 -16.67 0.03 9.36
CA THR A 49 -17.03 1.29 8.69
C THR A 49 -17.35 2.39 9.69
N LYS A 50 -18.29 2.16 10.62
CA LYS A 50 -18.70 3.13 11.63
C LYS A 50 -17.50 3.63 12.45
N ARG A 51 -16.64 2.71 12.90
CA ARG A 51 -15.47 3.04 13.72
C ARG A 51 -14.44 3.83 12.91
N THR A 52 -14.12 3.39 11.69
CA THR A 52 -13.13 4.05 10.84
C THR A 52 -13.55 5.50 10.57
N LEU A 53 -14.79 5.73 10.17
CA LEU A 53 -15.32 7.07 9.92
C LEU A 53 -15.28 7.95 11.18
N LYS A 54 -15.74 7.43 12.32
CA LYS A 54 -15.67 8.15 13.62
C LYS A 54 -14.24 8.55 13.94
N ASN A 55 -13.28 7.66 13.73
CA ASN A 55 -11.88 7.92 14.06
C ASN A 55 -11.21 8.86 13.05
N ILE A 56 -11.58 8.82 11.76
CA ILE A 56 -11.15 9.82 10.76
C ILE A 56 -11.52 11.22 11.23
N ASP A 57 -12.76 11.44 11.63
CA ASP A 57 -13.23 12.75 12.07
C ASP A 57 -12.58 13.18 13.41
N LYS A 58 -12.47 12.24 14.36
CA LYS A 58 -11.92 12.51 15.70
C LYS A 58 -10.42 12.82 15.68
N TYR A 59 -9.65 12.04 14.93
CA TYR A 59 -8.18 12.11 14.95
C TYR A 59 -7.59 12.80 13.72
N LYS A 60 -8.45 13.26 12.79
CA LYS A 60 -8.04 13.94 11.56
C LYS A 60 -7.06 13.09 10.73
N TYR A 61 -7.41 11.83 10.53
CA TYR A 61 -6.62 10.94 9.69
C TYR A 61 -6.63 11.44 8.23
N SER A 62 -5.46 11.52 7.62
CA SER A 62 -5.26 11.98 6.25
C SER A 62 -5.41 10.87 5.20
N PHE A 63 -5.52 9.63 5.62
CA PHE A 63 -5.73 8.48 4.75
C PHE A 63 -6.27 7.28 5.53
N VAL A 64 -6.88 6.34 4.82
CA VAL A 64 -7.19 5.02 5.38
C VAL A 64 -5.97 4.12 5.19
N GLY A 65 -5.50 3.50 6.27
CA GLY A 65 -4.42 2.54 6.25
C GLY A 65 -4.80 1.29 5.45
N GLU A 66 -3.84 0.44 5.27
CA GLU A 66 -3.88 -0.69 4.33
C GLU A 66 -5.04 -1.67 4.61
N ILE A 67 -6.04 -1.70 3.72
CA ILE A 67 -7.09 -2.72 3.69
C ILE A 67 -6.55 -3.91 2.89
N LEU A 68 -6.55 -5.09 3.49
CA LEU A 68 -6.09 -6.32 2.84
C LEU A 68 -7.21 -6.90 1.97
N PHE A 69 -7.14 -6.70 0.67
CA PHE A 69 -8.03 -7.35 -0.28
C PHE A 69 -7.51 -8.74 -0.64
N THR A 70 -6.26 -8.82 -1.10
CA THR A 70 -5.65 -10.12 -1.38
C THR A 70 -4.26 -10.19 -0.76
N HIS A 71 -3.95 -11.29 -0.14
CA HIS A 71 -2.64 -11.53 0.43
C HIS A 71 -2.35 -13.03 0.37
N ALA A 72 -1.38 -13.43 -0.46
CA ALA A 72 -0.99 -14.81 -0.61
C ALA A 72 -0.42 -15.39 0.69
N ASP A 73 -0.69 -16.67 0.91
CA ASP A 73 -0.12 -17.40 2.02
C ASP A 73 1.41 -17.46 1.92
N LYS A 74 2.10 -17.12 3.02
CA LYS A 74 3.57 -17.08 3.09
C LYS A 74 4.09 -18.25 3.89
N CYS A 75 4.95 -19.05 3.28
CA CYS A 75 5.74 -20.05 3.97
C CYS A 75 6.69 -19.37 4.94
N ASN A 76 6.37 -19.43 6.20
CA ASN A 76 7.19 -18.84 7.24
C ASN A 76 7.91 -19.95 8.00
N THR A 77 8.99 -20.43 7.41
CA THR A 77 9.82 -21.48 7.98
C THR A 77 10.66 -21.03 9.18
N SER A 78 10.70 -19.74 9.50
CA SER A 78 11.68 -19.23 10.47
C SER A 78 11.12 -18.33 11.58
N SER A 79 9.85 -18.06 11.66
CA SER A 79 9.32 -17.23 12.73
C SER A 79 8.17 -17.88 13.48
N ILE A 80 8.58 -18.62 14.52
CA ILE A 80 7.78 -18.73 15.73
C ILE A 80 6.29 -19.03 15.48
N GLY A 81 5.94 -20.29 15.27
CA GLY A 81 4.66 -20.87 15.64
C GLY A 81 3.39 -20.19 15.12
N ARG A 82 3.47 -19.40 14.07
CA ARG A 82 2.32 -18.86 13.35
C ARG A 82 2.36 -19.35 11.92
N GLN A 83 1.99 -20.58 11.74
CA GLN A 83 1.20 -20.92 10.58
C GLN A 83 0.06 -19.90 10.57
N HIS A 84 -0.08 -19.11 9.50
CA HIS A 84 -1.35 -18.49 9.23
C HIS A 84 -2.29 -19.66 9.00
N GLU A 85 -3.05 -20.02 10.00
CA GLU A 85 -4.04 -21.10 9.97
C GLU A 85 -5.11 -20.89 8.89
N SER A 86 -5.07 -19.79 8.18
CA SER A 86 -6.09 -19.31 7.27
C SER A 86 -5.71 -19.25 5.80
N GLY A 87 -4.52 -19.67 5.37
CA GLY A 87 -4.18 -19.63 3.95
C GLY A 87 -4.18 -18.20 3.35
N GLU A 88 -4.78 -18.06 2.18
CA GLU A 88 -4.95 -16.79 1.48
C GLU A 88 -5.94 -15.87 2.21
N THR A 89 -5.59 -14.59 2.36
CA THR A 89 -6.58 -13.56 2.72
C THR A 89 -7.22 -13.03 1.44
N TYR A 90 -8.54 -13.11 1.37
CA TYR A 90 -9.33 -12.59 0.27
C TYR A 90 -10.52 -11.79 0.78
N LEU A 91 -10.58 -10.53 0.36
CA LEU A 91 -11.73 -9.63 0.52
C LEU A 91 -12.23 -9.32 -0.89
N ASP A 92 -13.47 -9.66 -1.21
CA ASP A 92 -13.99 -9.42 -2.55
C ASP A 92 -14.17 -7.93 -2.82
N PRO A 93 -13.48 -7.36 -3.85
CA PRO A 93 -13.66 -5.95 -4.22
C PRO A 93 -15.09 -5.58 -4.62
N SER A 94 -15.89 -6.58 -5.07
CA SER A 94 -17.29 -6.42 -5.44
C SER A 94 -18.25 -6.54 -4.25
N GLY A 95 -17.73 -6.75 -3.03
CA GLY A 95 -18.53 -6.94 -1.82
C GLY A 95 -19.38 -5.70 -1.50
N LYS A 96 -20.62 -5.94 -1.04
CA LYS A 96 -21.52 -4.84 -0.65
C LYS A 96 -20.93 -3.97 0.46
N GLY A 97 -20.25 -4.56 1.44
CA GLY A 97 -19.62 -3.84 2.54
C GLY A 97 -18.46 -2.96 2.06
N VAL A 98 -17.72 -3.39 1.02
CA VAL A 98 -16.68 -2.59 0.37
C VAL A 98 -17.32 -1.35 -0.28
N ALA A 99 -18.39 -1.52 -1.07
CA ALA A 99 -19.11 -0.42 -1.69
C ALA A 99 -19.68 0.55 -0.66
N ASP A 100 -20.38 0.03 0.37
CA ASP A 100 -20.96 0.84 1.46
C ASP A 100 -19.89 1.63 2.23
N PHE A 101 -18.70 1.06 2.41
CA PHE A 101 -17.55 1.72 3.02
C PHE A 101 -17.01 2.84 2.14
N LEU A 102 -16.78 2.57 0.85
CA LEU A 102 -16.21 3.53 -0.08
C LEU A 102 -17.13 4.72 -0.33
N VAL A 103 -18.44 4.51 -0.47
CA VAL A 103 -19.43 5.61 -0.57
C VAL A 103 -19.25 6.61 0.59
N LYS A 104 -19.04 6.10 1.81
CA LYS A 104 -18.89 6.96 3.00
C LYS A 104 -17.50 7.58 3.12
N VAL A 105 -16.45 6.87 2.75
CA VAL A 105 -15.07 7.38 2.82
C VAL A 105 -14.78 8.38 1.72
N SER A 106 -15.35 8.21 0.53
CA SER A 106 -15.15 9.13 -0.60
C SER A 106 -15.58 10.56 -0.27
N SER A 107 -16.62 10.73 0.57
CA SER A 107 -17.05 12.05 1.04
C SER A 107 -16.00 12.77 1.91
N LYS A 108 -14.99 12.06 2.42
CA LYS A 108 -13.89 12.62 3.23
C LYS A 108 -12.71 13.12 2.39
N ASN A 109 -12.70 12.83 1.08
CA ASN A 109 -11.61 13.18 0.15
C ASN A 109 -10.21 12.76 0.62
N ILE A 110 -10.13 11.61 1.27
CA ILE A 110 -8.86 11.02 1.72
C ILE A 110 -8.57 9.73 0.96
N PRO A 111 -7.30 9.42 0.66
CA PRO A 111 -6.95 8.19 -0.06
C PRO A 111 -7.18 6.94 0.79
N VAL A 112 -7.47 5.83 0.10
CA VAL A 112 -7.60 4.50 0.69
C VAL A 112 -6.46 3.62 0.18
N MET A 113 -5.68 3.04 1.09
CA MET A 113 -4.63 2.11 0.73
C MET A 113 -5.21 0.70 0.59
N THR A 114 -5.15 0.15 -0.61
CA THR A 114 -5.74 -1.13 -1.02
C THR A 114 -4.66 -2.15 -1.27
N HIS A 115 -4.44 -3.08 -0.32
CA HIS A 115 -3.46 -4.14 -0.50
C HIS A 115 -4.01 -5.24 -1.40
N TRP A 116 -3.61 -5.19 -2.66
CA TRP A 116 -3.94 -6.16 -3.68
C TRP A 116 -2.65 -6.72 -4.26
N GLU A 117 -2.44 -8.04 -4.12
CA GLU A 117 -1.33 -8.80 -4.71
C GLU A 117 -1.80 -9.43 -6.03
N PHE A 118 -1.09 -9.20 -7.14
CA PHE A 118 -1.56 -9.51 -8.51
C PHE A 118 -1.37 -10.97 -8.94
N TYR A 119 -1.19 -11.90 -8.00
CA TYR A 119 -0.93 -13.33 -8.32
C TYR A 119 -2.16 -14.06 -8.90
N ASP A 120 -3.35 -13.57 -8.70
CA ASP A 120 -4.57 -14.09 -9.31
C ASP A 120 -5.25 -13.01 -10.16
N TRP A 121 -4.55 -12.63 -11.23
CA TRP A 121 -4.92 -11.49 -12.05
C TRP A 121 -6.28 -11.66 -12.72
N GLU A 122 -6.56 -12.84 -13.28
CA GLU A 122 -7.79 -13.11 -14.04
C GLU A 122 -9.04 -13.04 -13.14
N ARG A 123 -8.91 -13.49 -11.89
CA ARG A 123 -9.98 -13.37 -10.89
C ARG A 123 -10.20 -11.93 -10.46
N ASP A 124 -9.11 -11.20 -10.21
CA ASP A 124 -9.16 -9.97 -9.44
C ASP A 124 -9.26 -8.71 -10.31
N TRP A 125 -8.58 -8.70 -11.46
CA TRP A 125 -8.53 -7.49 -12.31
C TRP A 125 -9.89 -6.96 -12.73
N PRO A 126 -10.87 -7.77 -13.22
CA PRO A 126 -12.17 -7.24 -13.60
C PRO A 126 -12.91 -6.58 -12.44
N LYS A 127 -12.77 -7.13 -11.23
CA LYS A 127 -13.42 -6.62 -10.01
C LYS A 127 -12.78 -5.31 -9.53
N PHE A 128 -11.44 -5.24 -9.50
CA PHE A 128 -10.74 -4.03 -9.12
C PHE A 128 -10.91 -2.91 -10.14
N SER A 129 -10.84 -3.22 -11.44
CA SER A 129 -11.07 -2.25 -12.50
C SER A 129 -12.47 -1.64 -12.38
N LYS A 130 -13.50 -2.48 -12.17
CA LYS A 130 -14.85 -1.99 -11.92
C LYS A 130 -14.92 -1.13 -10.65
N LEU A 131 -14.28 -1.54 -9.54
CA LEU A 131 -14.25 -0.76 -8.29
C LEU A 131 -13.67 0.63 -8.52
N PHE A 132 -12.56 0.74 -9.25
CA PHE A 132 -11.92 2.03 -9.53
C PHE A 132 -12.79 2.93 -10.43
N LEU A 133 -13.52 2.34 -11.38
CA LEU A 133 -14.47 3.06 -12.24
C LEU A 133 -15.73 3.50 -11.47
N ASP A 134 -16.25 2.68 -10.58
CA ASP A 134 -17.44 3.01 -9.78
C ASP A 134 -17.16 4.16 -8.79
N PHE A 135 -15.89 4.38 -8.41
CA PHE A 135 -15.47 5.42 -7.47
C PHE A 135 -14.40 6.35 -8.07
N PRO A 136 -14.69 7.10 -9.15
CA PRO A 136 -13.68 7.86 -9.90
C PRO A 136 -13.02 8.98 -9.09
N ASN A 137 -13.71 9.53 -8.10
CA ASN A 137 -13.18 10.58 -7.22
C ASN A 137 -12.43 10.04 -5.99
N GLN A 138 -12.48 8.72 -5.73
CA GLN A 138 -11.75 8.10 -4.65
C GLN A 138 -10.32 7.81 -5.09
N LYS A 139 -9.33 8.35 -4.37
CA LYS A 139 -7.93 7.99 -4.59
C LYS A 139 -7.62 6.64 -3.94
N PHE A 140 -7.16 5.70 -4.74
CA PHE A 140 -6.71 4.39 -4.30
C PHE A 140 -5.19 4.30 -4.35
N ILE A 141 -4.56 3.76 -3.31
CA ILE A 141 -3.12 3.54 -3.27
C ILE A 141 -2.86 2.04 -3.17
N ILE A 142 -2.27 1.44 -4.20
CA ILE A 142 -1.87 0.04 -4.19
C ILE A 142 -0.44 -0.08 -3.66
N PRO A 143 -0.22 -0.67 -2.48
CA PRO A 143 1.12 -0.86 -1.95
C PRO A 143 1.92 -1.89 -2.76
N HIS A 144 3.25 -1.72 -2.76
CA HIS A 144 4.21 -2.67 -3.36
C HIS A 144 4.04 -2.89 -4.86
N MET A 145 3.33 -1.98 -5.58
CA MET A 145 2.93 -2.19 -6.99
C MET A 145 2.25 -3.56 -7.18
N GLY A 146 1.44 -3.97 -6.18
CA GLY A 146 0.78 -5.28 -6.15
C GLY A 146 1.72 -6.48 -6.26
N PHE A 147 3.04 -6.29 -6.15
CA PHE A 147 4.07 -7.28 -6.50
C PHE A 147 3.89 -7.86 -7.91
N GLY A 148 3.20 -7.14 -8.78
CA GLY A 148 2.90 -7.55 -10.15
C GLY A 148 4.06 -7.35 -11.12
N SER A 149 3.82 -7.66 -12.38
CA SER A 149 4.71 -7.39 -13.50
C SER A 149 4.65 -5.92 -13.95
N PRO A 150 5.64 -5.43 -14.70
CA PRO A 150 5.58 -4.12 -15.35
C PRO A 150 4.32 -3.94 -16.19
N LYS A 151 3.93 -4.96 -16.97
CA LYS A 151 2.73 -4.95 -17.81
C LYS A 151 1.44 -4.72 -16.99
N GLN A 152 1.29 -5.41 -15.87
CA GLN A 152 0.13 -5.23 -14.98
C GLN A 152 0.11 -3.84 -14.35
N ALA A 153 1.25 -3.35 -13.86
CA ALA A 153 1.36 -2.00 -13.30
C ALA A 153 1.02 -0.93 -14.35
N LYS A 154 1.58 -1.04 -15.57
CA LYS A 154 1.30 -0.14 -16.69
C LYS A 154 -0.19 -0.12 -17.02
N LEU A 155 -0.81 -1.30 -17.15
CA LEU A 155 -2.25 -1.39 -17.47
C LEU A 155 -3.12 -0.67 -16.44
N ILE A 156 -2.88 -0.88 -15.14
CA ILE A 156 -3.66 -0.22 -14.09
C ILE A 156 -3.46 1.31 -14.14
N LEU A 157 -2.20 1.76 -14.21
CA LEU A 157 -1.88 3.18 -14.17
C LEU A 157 -2.35 3.94 -15.40
N SER A 158 -2.39 3.30 -16.57
CA SER A 158 -2.89 3.89 -17.81
C SER A 158 -4.43 3.92 -17.89
N THR A 159 -5.10 2.96 -17.22
CA THR A 159 -6.55 2.82 -17.30
C THR A 159 -7.29 3.67 -16.25
N HIS A 160 -6.69 3.90 -15.07
CA HIS A 160 -7.35 4.51 -13.94
C HIS A 160 -6.60 5.72 -13.39
N ASP A 161 -7.17 6.92 -13.54
CA ASP A 161 -6.54 8.17 -13.09
C ASP A 161 -6.55 8.34 -11.57
N ASN A 162 -7.45 7.68 -10.88
CA ASN A 162 -7.60 7.69 -9.43
C ASN A 162 -6.75 6.64 -8.70
N VAL A 163 -5.92 5.87 -9.42
CA VAL A 163 -5.06 4.82 -8.84
C VAL A 163 -3.62 5.27 -8.78
N TYR A 164 -3.02 5.09 -7.62
CA TYR A 164 -1.62 5.35 -7.28
C TYR A 164 -0.96 4.08 -6.77
N MET A 165 0.37 3.99 -6.84
CA MET A 165 1.09 2.83 -6.33
C MET A 165 2.29 3.22 -5.49
N THR A 166 2.62 2.39 -4.47
CA THR A 166 3.89 2.57 -3.77
C THR A 166 4.95 1.61 -4.29
N ILE A 167 6.19 2.10 -4.40
CA ILE A 167 7.35 1.31 -4.82
C ILE A 167 7.95 0.44 -3.71
N SER A 168 7.33 0.40 -2.53
CA SER A 168 7.84 -0.34 -1.37
C SER A 168 7.98 -1.84 -1.64
N LYS A 169 9.06 -2.46 -1.12
CA LYS A 169 9.36 -3.90 -1.24
C LYS A 169 9.44 -4.50 -2.64
N LYS A 170 9.35 -3.72 -3.70
CA LYS A 170 9.42 -4.21 -5.08
C LYS A 170 10.88 -4.40 -5.57
N ASN A 171 11.85 -4.29 -4.69
CA ASN A 171 13.27 -4.42 -5.02
C ASN A 171 13.81 -5.86 -5.02
N LYS A 172 12.95 -6.87 -4.88
CA LYS A 172 13.32 -8.30 -4.87
C LYS A 172 12.42 -9.10 -5.80
N ASP A 173 13.02 -10.04 -6.52
CA ASP A 173 12.30 -10.91 -7.45
C ASP A 173 11.47 -11.99 -6.75
N LYS A 174 11.95 -12.52 -5.62
CA LYS A 174 11.30 -13.67 -4.96
C LYS A 174 10.58 -13.27 -3.68
N ARG A 175 9.38 -13.79 -3.54
CA ARG A 175 8.61 -13.79 -2.30
C ARG A 175 8.58 -15.21 -1.74
N ASN A 176 8.44 -15.34 -0.44
CA ASN A 176 8.33 -16.65 0.20
C ASN A 176 6.85 -17.06 0.29
N ILE A 177 6.30 -17.51 -0.82
CA ILE A 177 4.91 -17.97 -0.94
C ILE A 177 4.90 -19.50 -0.90
N CYS A 178 3.92 -20.09 -0.19
CA CYS A 178 3.81 -21.54 -0.04
C CYS A 178 3.45 -22.26 -1.33
N ASP A 179 2.54 -21.67 -2.08
CA ASP A 179 2.10 -22.20 -3.36
C ASP A 179 3.10 -21.81 -4.47
N PRO A 180 3.83 -22.76 -5.07
CA PRO A 180 4.77 -22.48 -6.16
C PRO A 180 4.11 -21.85 -7.38
N ILE A 181 2.85 -22.20 -7.68
CA ILE A 181 2.10 -21.63 -8.80
C ILE A 181 1.82 -20.16 -8.53
N LYS A 182 1.35 -19.81 -7.34
CA LYS A 182 1.18 -18.41 -6.95
C LYS A 182 2.51 -17.67 -6.90
N GLN A 183 3.58 -18.33 -6.42
CA GLN A 183 4.93 -17.73 -6.40
C GLN A 183 5.41 -17.34 -7.80
N SER A 184 5.16 -18.15 -8.82
CA SER A 184 5.57 -17.89 -10.21
C SER A 184 4.83 -16.72 -10.86
N LYS A 185 3.64 -16.38 -10.37
CA LYS A 185 2.80 -15.28 -10.87
C LYS A 185 3.19 -13.90 -10.34
N PHE A 186 4.09 -13.84 -9.35
CA PHE A 186 4.62 -12.56 -8.89
C PHE A 186 5.65 -12.00 -9.87
N GLY A 187 5.53 -10.72 -10.18
CA GLY A 187 6.45 -10.05 -11.09
C GLY A 187 7.83 -9.81 -10.48
N SER A 188 8.78 -9.53 -11.35
CA SER A 188 10.18 -9.27 -11.01
C SER A 188 10.36 -8.03 -10.12
N GLY A 189 11.47 -7.97 -9.40
CA GLY A 189 11.92 -6.76 -8.71
C GLY A 189 12.41 -5.68 -9.67
N PHE A 190 12.70 -4.50 -9.14
CA PHE A 190 13.16 -3.36 -9.93
C PHE A 190 14.56 -3.52 -10.51
N LEU A 191 15.43 -4.20 -9.80
CA LEU A 191 16.86 -4.26 -10.11
C LEU A 191 17.22 -5.59 -10.77
N ASN A 192 18.20 -5.53 -11.67
CA ASN A 192 18.93 -6.69 -12.17
C ASN A 192 20.05 -7.11 -11.17
N ASP A 193 20.86 -8.10 -11.54
CA ASP A 193 21.93 -8.62 -10.69
C ASP A 193 23.05 -7.59 -10.46
N GLU A 194 23.28 -6.69 -11.40
CA GLU A 194 24.23 -5.58 -11.34
C GLU A 194 23.70 -4.37 -10.56
N LYS A 195 22.53 -4.50 -9.94
CA LYS A 195 21.83 -3.42 -9.20
C LYS A 195 21.41 -2.24 -10.09
N GLN A 196 21.31 -2.45 -11.39
CA GLN A 196 20.76 -1.48 -12.31
C GLN A 196 19.24 -1.61 -12.38
N LEU A 197 18.56 -0.48 -12.52
CA LEU A 197 17.12 -0.44 -12.71
C LEU A 197 16.77 -1.07 -14.07
N LYS A 198 15.92 -2.10 -14.07
CA LYS A 198 15.45 -2.76 -15.28
C LYS A 198 14.72 -1.76 -16.19
N ASP A 199 14.99 -1.78 -17.48
CA ASP A 199 14.45 -0.80 -18.43
C ASP A 199 12.93 -0.74 -18.41
N GLU A 200 12.25 -1.87 -18.39
CA GLU A 200 10.79 -1.95 -18.31
C GLU A 200 10.20 -1.26 -17.06
N TRP A 201 10.91 -1.31 -15.92
CA TRP A 201 10.51 -0.60 -14.72
C TRP A 201 10.88 0.89 -14.79
N LYS A 202 12.02 1.21 -15.40
CA LYS A 202 12.47 2.59 -15.59
C LYS A 202 11.47 3.38 -16.44
N GLU A 203 10.99 2.80 -17.53
CA GLU A 203 9.94 3.38 -18.38
C GLU A 203 8.68 3.69 -17.58
N ILE A 204 8.18 2.74 -16.78
CA ILE A 204 6.98 2.94 -15.95
C ILE A 204 7.19 4.02 -14.88
N LEU A 205 8.36 4.04 -14.23
CA LEU A 205 8.65 5.02 -13.20
C LEU A 205 8.72 6.44 -13.79
N ILE A 206 9.15 6.60 -15.04
CA ILE A 206 9.18 7.88 -15.74
C ILE A 206 7.80 8.25 -16.28
N GLU A 207 7.12 7.33 -16.99
CA GLU A 207 5.83 7.58 -17.65
C GLU A 207 4.72 7.91 -16.63
N TYR A 208 4.69 7.18 -15.50
CA TYR A 208 3.66 7.36 -14.46
C TYR A 208 4.19 8.04 -13.20
N GLN A 209 5.22 8.86 -13.31
CA GLN A 209 5.90 9.52 -12.20
C GLN A 209 4.96 10.24 -11.22
N ASP A 210 3.84 10.76 -11.70
CA ASP A 210 2.87 11.52 -10.89
C ASP A 210 1.90 10.62 -10.08
N LYS A 211 1.90 9.30 -10.35
CA LYS A 211 1.05 8.30 -9.69
C LYS A 211 1.84 7.37 -8.76
N LEU A 212 3.13 7.60 -8.59
CA LEU A 212 4.01 6.72 -7.81
C LEU A 212 4.48 7.39 -6.52
N LEU A 213 4.58 6.61 -5.45
CA LEU A 213 4.99 7.07 -4.13
C LEU A 213 6.08 6.16 -3.56
N PHE A 214 7.05 6.76 -2.89
CA PHE A 214 7.99 6.03 -2.05
C PHE A 214 7.32 5.59 -0.75
N ALA A 215 7.56 4.35 -0.34
CA ALA A 215 7.21 3.82 0.98
C ALA A 215 8.21 2.75 1.43
N THR A 216 8.31 2.49 2.73
CA THR A 216 9.27 1.52 3.28
C THR A 216 8.62 0.24 3.77
N ASP A 217 7.31 0.26 4.04
CA ASP A 217 6.57 -0.83 4.71
C ASP A 217 7.29 -1.35 5.98
N ALA A 218 7.77 -0.44 6.80
CA ALA A 218 8.50 -0.76 8.02
C ALA A 218 7.55 -1.12 9.18
N HIS A 219 6.89 -2.28 9.12
CA HIS A 219 5.89 -2.73 10.09
C HIS A 219 6.43 -3.68 11.18
N LYS A 220 7.65 -4.18 11.08
CA LYS A 220 8.27 -5.10 12.06
C LYS A 220 9.49 -4.47 12.71
N LYS A 221 9.75 -4.78 14.01
CA LYS A 221 10.89 -4.25 14.77
C LYS A 221 12.23 -4.36 14.03
N HIS A 222 12.49 -5.49 13.38
CA HIS A 222 13.73 -5.68 12.63
C HIS A 222 13.83 -4.79 11.39
N ARG A 223 12.70 -4.37 10.78
CA ARG A 223 12.69 -3.43 9.65
C ARG A 223 12.98 -2.01 10.12
N TRP A 224 12.47 -1.62 11.27
CA TRP A 224 12.81 -0.34 11.90
C TRP A 224 14.30 -0.27 12.24
N LYS A 225 14.88 -1.34 12.80
CA LYS A 225 16.34 -1.42 13.03
C LYS A 225 17.18 -1.29 11.74
N LYS A 226 16.62 -1.66 10.60
CA LYS A 226 17.26 -1.56 9.27
C LYS A 226 16.72 -0.42 8.41
N TYR A 227 16.03 0.55 9.02
CA TYR A 227 15.31 1.60 8.28
C TYR A 227 16.24 2.38 7.35
N SER A 228 17.39 2.85 7.83
CA SER A 228 18.37 3.58 7.02
C SER A 228 18.87 2.76 5.82
N LYS A 229 19.08 1.44 6.02
CA LYS A 229 19.46 0.54 4.91
C LYS A 229 18.35 0.43 3.87
N ILE A 230 17.08 0.34 4.29
CA ILE A 230 15.93 0.29 3.39
C ILE A 230 15.85 1.59 2.58
N VAL A 231 15.94 2.74 3.23
CA VAL A 231 15.92 4.04 2.57
C VAL A 231 17.06 4.17 1.56
N ARG A 232 18.27 3.71 1.90
CA ARG A 232 19.42 3.75 0.99
C ARG A 232 19.15 2.98 -0.30
N ILE A 233 18.61 1.76 -0.22
CA ILE A 233 18.26 0.96 -1.41
C ILE A 233 17.32 1.74 -2.35
N TYR A 234 16.32 2.43 -1.80
CA TYR A 234 15.40 3.20 -2.64
C TYR A 234 16.02 4.48 -3.17
N ARG A 235 16.94 5.11 -2.43
CA ARG A 235 17.75 6.21 -2.98
C ARG A 235 18.59 5.75 -4.16
N ASP A 236 19.23 4.59 -4.06
CA ASP A 236 20.03 4.02 -5.16
C ASP A 236 19.17 3.70 -6.39
N ILE A 237 17.91 3.29 -6.20
CA ILE A 237 16.94 3.10 -7.29
C ILE A 237 16.56 4.45 -7.91
N LEU A 238 16.17 5.42 -7.09
CA LEU A 238 15.70 6.73 -7.54
C LEU A 238 16.81 7.55 -8.21
N ASN A 239 18.06 7.41 -7.76
CA ASN A 239 19.21 8.10 -8.36
C ASN A 239 19.51 7.64 -9.80
N GLN A 240 18.87 6.56 -10.29
CA GLN A 240 18.96 6.10 -11.68
C GLN A 240 17.88 6.71 -12.58
N LEU A 241 17.04 7.59 -12.03
CA LEU A 241 15.98 8.32 -12.73
C LEU A 241 16.36 9.80 -12.87
N PRO A 242 15.74 10.53 -13.80
CA PRO A 242 15.84 11.99 -13.83
C PRO A 242 15.48 12.61 -12.47
N GLU A 243 16.16 13.67 -12.09
CA GLU A 243 16.02 14.29 -10.76
C GLU A 243 14.57 14.67 -10.42
N GLU A 244 13.85 15.26 -11.38
CA GLU A 244 12.45 15.67 -11.18
C GLU A 244 11.52 14.47 -10.97
N VAL A 245 11.74 13.36 -11.68
CA VAL A 245 11.02 12.10 -11.49
C VAL A 245 11.29 11.56 -10.08
N SER A 246 12.55 11.54 -9.68
CA SER A 246 12.99 11.09 -8.36
C SER A 246 12.34 11.90 -7.24
N LYS A 247 12.29 13.21 -7.33
CA LYS A 247 11.64 14.10 -6.36
C LYS A 247 10.15 13.84 -6.25
N LYS A 248 9.45 13.68 -7.39
CA LYS A 248 8.03 13.37 -7.42
C LYS A 248 7.74 12.08 -6.66
N ILE A 249 8.43 10.99 -6.99
CA ILE A 249 8.23 9.68 -6.37
C ILE A 249 8.66 9.70 -4.90
N ALA A 250 9.77 10.36 -4.57
CA ALA A 250 10.31 10.36 -3.22
C ALA A 250 9.41 11.06 -2.20
N TYR A 251 8.78 12.20 -2.56
CA TYR A 251 8.01 12.99 -1.60
C TYR A 251 6.92 13.91 -2.18
N LEU A 252 7.07 14.50 -3.38
CA LEU A 252 6.12 15.51 -3.88
C LEU A 252 4.71 14.92 -4.07
N ASN A 253 4.61 13.71 -4.62
CA ASN A 253 3.31 13.05 -4.80
C ASN A 253 2.66 12.73 -3.45
N ALA A 254 3.43 12.30 -2.44
CA ALA A 254 2.91 12.06 -1.11
C ALA A 254 2.39 13.35 -0.46
N GLN A 255 3.09 14.48 -0.64
CA GLN A 255 2.61 15.78 -0.19
C GLN A 255 1.26 16.14 -0.80
N LYS A 256 1.11 15.95 -2.12
CA LYS A 256 -0.13 16.23 -2.86
C LYS A 256 -1.27 15.27 -2.44
N ILE A 257 -1.00 13.98 -2.35
CA ILE A 257 -2.02 12.96 -2.11
C ILE A 257 -2.56 13.04 -0.68
N TYR A 258 -1.69 13.27 0.29
CA TYR A 258 -2.06 13.36 1.71
C TYR A 258 -2.40 14.79 2.17
N ASP A 259 -2.50 15.75 1.24
CA ASP A 259 -2.74 17.18 1.53
C ASP A 259 -1.80 17.76 2.60
N ILE A 260 -0.51 17.46 2.44
CA ILE A 260 0.51 17.93 3.38
C ILE A 260 0.87 19.37 3.01
N LYS A 261 0.33 20.33 3.75
CA LYS A 261 0.71 21.75 3.57
C LYS A 261 2.17 21.94 3.99
N ASN A 262 2.95 22.55 3.10
CA ASN A 262 4.26 23.09 3.47
C ASN A 262 4.01 24.29 4.38
N LYS A 263 4.54 24.23 5.59
CA LYS A 263 4.63 25.41 6.46
C LYS A 263 5.92 26.17 6.14
#